data_817c108f060dae0aafb62a11c8be4ac8
#
_entry.id   817c108f060dae0aafb62a11c8be4ac8
#
_cell.length_a   1.000
_cell.length_b   1.000
_cell.length_c   1.000
_cell.angle_alpha   90.00
_cell.angle_beta   90.00
_cell.angle_gamma   90.00
#
_symmetry.space_group_name_H-M   'P 1'
#
loop_
_entity.id
_entity.type
_entity.pdbx_description
1 polymer ?
#
loop_
_entity_poly.entity_id
_entity_poly.type
_entity_poly.pdbx_seq_one_letter_code
_entity_poly.pdbx_strand_id
1 'polypeptide(L)'
;DIQMTQSPSSLSASVGDRVTITCRASQGVSTDLAWYQQKPGRAPKLLIYRASSLQSGVPSRFSGSGSGTDFTLTISSLQPDDLATYYCQHYESYSPWTFGQGTQGEIKR
;
A
#
# COMPACT_ATOMS: atom_id res chain seq x y z
N ASP A 1 -17.20 -5.82 -11.44
CA ASP A 1 -16.48 -5.36 -10.22
C ASP A 1 -14.98 -5.31 -10.49
N ILE A 2 -14.31 -4.34 -9.90
CA ILE A 2 -12.87 -4.20 -10.03
C ILE A 2 -12.22 -5.01 -8.91
N GLN A 3 -11.27 -5.86 -9.30
CA GLN A 3 -10.51 -6.65 -8.34
C GLN A 3 -9.11 -6.06 -8.19
N MET A 4 -8.63 -6.04 -6.95
CA MET A 4 -7.30 -5.54 -6.61
C MET A 4 -6.44 -6.71 -6.16
N THR A 5 -5.29 -6.87 -6.78
CA THR A 5 -4.35 -7.95 -6.46
C THR A 5 -3.03 -7.35 -6.00
N GLN A 6 -2.60 -7.72 -4.81
CA GLN A 6 -1.33 -7.26 -4.24
C GLN A 6 -0.26 -8.34 -4.31
N SER A 7 0.98 -7.90 -4.47
CA SER A 7 2.17 -8.74 -4.44
C SER A 7 3.30 -8.04 -3.71
N PRO A 8 4.04 -8.74 -2.87
CA PRO A 8 3.82 -10.11 -2.44
C PRO A 8 2.68 -10.20 -1.42
N SER A 9 2.18 -11.40 -1.13
CA SER A 9 1.18 -11.60 -0.07
C SER A 9 1.80 -11.45 1.31
N SER A 10 3.07 -11.73 1.44
CA SER A 10 3.86 -11.46 2.65
C SER A 10 5.31 -11.22 2.24
N LEU A 11 6.03 -10.52 3.09
CA LEU A 11 7.45 -10.29 2.88
C LEU A 11 8.17 -10.26 4.21
N SER A 12 9.46 -10.57 4.17
CA SER A 12 10.35 -10.47 5.32
C SER A 12 11.57 -9.67 4.89
N ALA A 13 11.90 -8.64 5.66
CA ALA A 13 12.98 -7.73 5.34
C ALA A 13 13.68 -7.27 6.61
N SER A 14 14.87 -6.71 6.45
CA SER A 14 15.65 -6.18 7.56
C SER A 14 15.50 -4.67 7.66
N VAL A 15 15.76 -4.15 8.85
CA VAL A 15 15.79 -2.69 9.07
C VAL A 15 16.77 -2.08 8.08
N GLY A 16 16.37 -1.00 7.41
CA GLY A 16 17.17 -0.32 6.42
C GLY A 16 16.95 -0.78 4.98
N ASP A 17 16.26 -1.90 4.79
CA ASP A 17 15.99 -2.41 3.44
C ASP A 17 14.98 -1.54 2.71
N ARG A 18 15.10 -1.53 1.38
CA ARG A 18 14.09 -0.95 0.50
C ARG A 18 13.02 -2.01 0.23
N VAL A 19 11.77 -1.66 0.48
CA VAL A 19 10.63 -2.56 0.30
C VAL A 19 9.71 -2.02 -0.77
N THR A 20 9.27 -2.89 -1.68
CA THR A 20 8.34 -2.52 -2.75
C THR A 20 7.15 -3.48 -2.74
N ILE A 21 5.95 -2.91 -2.68
CA ILE A 21 4.69 -3.64 -2.73
C ILE A 21 3.94 -3.17 -3.97
N THR A 22 3.43 -4.11 -4.76
CA THR A 22 2.68 -3.77 -5.97
C THR A 22 1.20 -4.09 -5.80
N CYS A 23 0.38 -3.31 -6.49
CA CYS A 23 -1.06 -3.48 -6.52
C CYS A 23 -1.51 -3.38 -7.97
N ARG A 24 -2.25 -4.37 -8.43
CA ARG A 24 -2.78 -4.38 -9.79
C ARG A 24 -4.30 -4.41 -9.75
N ALA A 25 -4.92 -3.50 -10.51
CA ALA A 25 -6.35 -3.46 -10.68
C ALA A 25 -6.76 -4.24 -11.94
N SER A 26 -7.89 -4.92 -11.89
CA SER A 26 -8.40 -5.68 -13.05
C SER A 26 -8.86 -4.77 -14.18
N GLN A 27 -9.14 -3.50 -13.87
CA GLN A 27 -9.52 -2.47 -14.84
C GLN A 27 -8.84 -1.17 -14.44
N GLY A 28 -8.76 -0.21 -15.36
CA GLY A 28 -8.16 1.07 -15.06
C GLY A 28 -8.93 1.84 -13.99
N VAL A 29 -8.21 2.32 -12.98
CA VAL A 29 -8.77 3.15 -11.91
C VAL A 29 -8.15 4.55 -11.90
N SER A 30 -7.46 4.92 -12.99
CA SER A 30 -6.76 6.19 -13.10
C SER A 30 -5.77 6.35 -11.95
N THR A 31 -5.92 7.39 -11.12
CA THR A 31 -5.14 7.58 -9.90
C THR A 31 -5.99 7.46 -8.63
N ASP A 32 -7.18 6.88 -8.75
CA ASP A 32 -8.11 6.74 -7.63
C ASP A 32 -7.73 5.55 -6.76
N LEU A 33 -6.53 5.61 -6.20
CA LEU A 33 -5.97 4.55 -5.39
C LEU A 33 -5.34 5.11 -4.12
N ALA A 34 -5.59 4.42 -3.01
CA ALA A 34 -5.02 4.75 -1.72
C ALA A 34 -4.27 3.56 -1.15
N TRP A 35 -3.29 3.85 -0.29
CA TRP A 35 -2.55 2.84 0.46
C TRP A 35 -2.78 3.05 1.95
N TYR A 36 -3.02 1.95 2.66
CA TYR A 36 -3.28 1.95 4.10
C TYR A 36 -2.26 1.06 4.82
N GLN A 37 -1.95 1.44 6.04
CA GLN A 37 -1.14 0.65 6.96
C GLN A 37 -2.01 0.23 8.14
N GLN A 38 -2.01 -1.05 8.47
CA GLN A 38 -2.71 -1.54 9.66
C GLN A 38 -1.73 -2.26 10.57
N LYS A 39 -1.49 -1.69 11.73
CA LYS A 39 -0.67 -2.31 12.77
C LYS A 39 -1.49 -3.31 13.55
N PRO A 40 -0.86 -4.34 14.16
CA PRO A 40 -1.58 -5.35 14.93
C PRO A 40 -2.47 -4.70 15.99
N GLY A 41 -3.75 -5.11 16.02
CA GLY A 41 -4.73 -4.64 17.00
C GLY A 41 -5.19 -3.20 16.79
N ARG A 42 -4.87 -2.57 15.66
CA ARG A 42 -5.25 -1.19 15.39
C ARG A 42 -6.04 -1.05 14.10
N ALA A 43 -6.76 0.07 13.98
CA ALA A 43 -7.48 0.40 12.75
C ALA A 43 -6.50 0.77 11.63
N PRO A 44 -6.88 0.56 10.35
CA PRO A 44 -6.05 0.99 9.24
C PRO A 44 -5.85 2.50 9.23
N LYS A 45 -4.65 2.93 8.85
CA LYS A 45 -4.26 4.32 8.75
C LYS A 45 -3.95 4.64 7.30
N LEU A 46 -4.50 5.75 6.79
CA LEU A 46 -4.21 6.20 5.43
C LEU A 46 -2.77 6.70 5.33
N LEU A 47 -2.01 6.16 4.39
CA LEU A 47 -0.65 6.59 4.10
C LEU A 47 -0.59 7.48 2.88
N ILE A 48 -1.22 7.04 1.79
CA ILE A 48 -1.10 7.67 0.47
C ILE A 48 -2.48 7.69 -0.16
N TYR A 49 -2.80 8.79 -0.81
CA TYR A 49 -4.02 8.94 -1.59
C TYR A 49 -3.70 9.44 -2.99
N ARG A 50 -4.61 9.27 -3.93
CA ARG A 50 -4.40 9.62 -5.35
C ARG A 50 -3.12 8.99 -5.91
N ALA A 51 -2.83 7.77 -5.47
CA ALA A 51 -1.70 6.97 -5.92
C ALA A 51 -0.32 7.46 -5.44
N SER A 52 -0.09 8.77 -5.30
CA SER A 52 1.24 9.29 -5.00
C SER A 52 1.29 10.40 -3.94
N SER A 53 0.16 10.88 -3.46
CA SER A 53 0.12 11.98 -2.49
C SER A 53 0.26 11.44 -1.07
N LEU A 54 1.26 11.92 -0.36
CA LEU A 54 1.54 11.49 1.01
C LEU A 54 0.58 12.18 1.98
N GLN A 55 -0.08 11.39 2.83
CA GLN A 55 -0.95 11.94 3.86
C GLN A 55 -0.12 12.71 4.89
N SER A 56 -0.70 13.80 5.40
CA SER A 56 -0.04 14.62 6.42
C SER A 56 0.36 13.78 7.64
N GLY A 57 1.59 13.96 8.11
CA GLY A 57 2.11 13.24 9.27
C GLY A 57 2.74 11.89 8.95
N VAL A 58 2.66 11.42 7.72
CA VAL A 58 3.28 10.16 7.30
C VAL A 58 4.75 10.42 6.96
N PRO A 59 5.67 9.57 7.46
CA PRO A 59 7.10 9.77 7.17
C PRO A 59 7.42 9.73 5.68
N SER A 60 8.40 10.54 5.28
CA SER A 60 8.79 10.67 3.87
C SER A 60 9.44 9.43 3.25
N ARG A 61 9.78 8.42 4.07
CA ARG A 61 10.28 7.15 3.54
C ARG A 61 9.23 6.37 2.78
N PHE A 62 7.94 6.70 2.97
CA PHE A 62 6.86 6.11 2.20
C PHE A 62 6.63 6.91 0.92
N SER A 63 6.45 6.21 -0.19
CA SER A 63 6.11 6.83 -1.46
C SER A 63 5.23 5.91 -2.29
N GLY A 64 4.41 6.49 -3.15
CA GLY A 64 3.55 5.75 -4.04
C GLY A 64 3.71 6.22 -5.47
N SER A 65 3.48 5.33 -6.41
CA SER A 65 3.53 5.65 -7.83
C SER A 65 2.57 4.76 -8.61
N GLY A 66 2.35 5.12 -9.86
CA GLY A 66 1.53 4.35 -10.80
C GLY A 66 0.26 5.06 -11.20
N SER A 67 -0.36 4.54 -12.23
CA SER A 67 -1.65 4.98 -12.73
C SER A 67 -2.26 3.88 -13.59
N GLY A 68 -3.56 3.95 -13.84
CA GLY A 68 -4.24 2.95 -14.65
C GLY A 68 -4.49 1.67 -13.87
N THR A 69 -3.65 0.65 -14.09
CA THR A 69 -3.83 -0.66 -13.46
C THR A 69 -2.71 -1.07 -12.52
N ASP A 70 -1.52 -0.48 -12.66
CA ASP A 70 -0.33 -0.91 -11.91
C ASP A 70 0.13 0.19 -10.97
N PHE A 71 0.22 -0.14 -9.68
CA PHE A 71 0.59 0.80 -8.63
C PHE A 71 1.64 0.19 -7.71
N THR A 72 2.45 1.04 -7.10
CA THR A 72 3.54 0.61 -6.24
C THR A 72 3.61 1.45 -4.98
N LEU A 73 3.75 0.80 -3.83
CA LEU A 73 4.12 1.43 -2.56
C LEU A 73 5.57 1.08 -2.29
N THR A 74 6.39 2.09 -2.00
CA THR A 74 7.80 1.90 -1.68
C THR A 74 8.10 2.45 -0.29
N ILE A 75 8.81 1.67 0.51
CA ILE A 75 9.41 2.12 1.77
C ILE A 75 10.91 2.15 1.52
N SER A 76 11.51 3.34 1.48
CA SER A 76 12.90 3.50 1.07
C SER A 76 13.91 2.91 2.05
N SER A 77 13.57 2.91 3.34
CA SER A 77 14.42 2.36 4.39
C SER A 77 13.53 1.87 5.52
N LEU A 78 13.32 0.57 5.58
CA LEU A 78 12.40 -0.05 6.52
C LEU A 78 12.83 0.21 7.96
N GLN A 79 11.86 0.61 8.80
CA GLN A 79 12.08 0.87 10.22
C GLN A 79 11.30 -0.13 11.06
N PRO A 80 11.70 -0.37 12.32
CA PRO A 80 10.95 -1.29 13.19
C PRO A 80 9.47 -0.91 13.34
N ASP A 81 9.16 0.38 13.28
CA ASP A 81 7.79 0.88 13.38
C ASP A 81 6.93 0.53 12.16
N ASP A 82 7.53 0.04 11.09
CA ASP A 82 6.83 -0.28 9.86
C ASP A 82 6.26 -1.69 9.82
N LEU A 83 6.40 -2.46 10.91
CA LEU A 83 5.79 -3.78 11.01
C LEU A 83 4.26 -3.64 10.98
N ALA A 84 3.65 -4.10 9.91
CA ALA A 84 2.23 -3.89 9.67
C ALA A 84 1.76 -4.70 8.47
N THR A 85 0.45 -4.68 8.24
CA THR A 85 -0.16 -5.14 6.99
C THR A 85 -0.49 -3.92 6.14
N TYR A 86 -0.18 -3.98 4.87
CA TYR A 86 -0.39 -2.87 3.95
C TYR A 86 -1.46 -3.25 2.93
N TYR A 87 -2.39 -2.32 2.65
CA TYR A 87 -3.51 -2.54 1.74
C TYR A 87 -3.57 -1.44 0.71
N CYS A 88 -3.86 -1.80 -0.54
CA CYS A 88 -4.30 -0.84 -1.54
C CYS A 88 -5.83 -0.88 -1.64
N GLN A 89 -6.41 0.25 -1.99
CA GLN A 89 -7.85 0.41 -2.14
C GLN A 89 -8.14 1.34 -3.31
N HIS A 90 -9.04 0.95 -4.20
CA HIS A 90 -9.54 1.89 -5.19
C HIS A 90 -10.86 2.50 -4.69
N TYR A 91 -11.13 3.74 -5.13
CA TYR A 91 -12.33 4.46 -4.72
C TYR A 91 -12.98 5.21 -5.89
N GLU A 92 -13.02 4.58 -7.04
CA GLU A 92 -13.65 5.15 -8.24
C GLU A 92 -15.16 5.30 -8.03
N SER A 93 -15.72 6.43 -8.53
CA SER A 93 -17.09 6.86 -8.23
C SER A 93 -18.19 5.89 -8.63
N TYR A 94 -17.97 5.13 -9.69
CA TYR A 94 -18.99 4.25 -10.25
C TYR A 94 -18.79 2.77 -9.96
N SER A 95 -17.85 2.45 -9.09
CA SER A 95 -17.55 1.06 -8.74
C SER A 95 -17.56 0.89 -7.23
N PRO A 96 -17.89 -0.31 -6.72
CA PRO A 96 -17.73 -0.58 -5.29
C PRO A 96 -16.29 -0.38 -4.89
N TRP A 97 -16.08 0.16 -3.70
CA TRP A 97 -14.75 0.28 -3.15
C TRP A 97 -14.20 -1.10 -2.84
N THR A 98 -12.98 -1.37 -3.26
CA THR A 98 -12.36 -2.68 -3.16
C THR A 98 -10.98 -2.55 -2.56
N PHE A 99 -10.71 -3.35 -1.52
CA PHE A 99 -9.37 -3.47 -0.95
C PHE A 99 -8.64 -4.64 -1.61
N GLY A 100 -7.32 -4.52 -1.74
CA GLY A 100 -6.47 -5.67 -1.99
C GLY A 100 -6.47 -6.60 -0.78
N GLN A 101 -5.92 -7.81 -0.96
CA GLN A 101 -5.90 -8.81 0.11
C GLN A 101 -4.91 -8.46 1.23
N GLY A 102 -4.09 -7.45 1.03
CA GLY A 102 -3.09 -7.05 2.00
C GLY A 102 -1.73 -7.69 1.78
N THR A 103 -0.71 -7.01 2.25
CA THR A 103 0.66 -7.52 2.31
C THR A 103 1.14 -7.43 3.74
N GLN A 104 1.39 -8.58 4.35
CA GLN A 104 1.89 -8.64 5.72
C GLN A 104 3.41 -8.53 5.71
N GLY A 105 3.93 -7.51 6.38
CA GLY A 105 5.36 -7.29 6.50
C GLY A 105 5.90 -7.84 7.81
N GLU A 106 7.06 -8.47 7.73
CA GLU A 106 7.81 -8.95 8.88
C GLU A 106 9.22 -8.35 8.85
N ILE A 107 9.77 -8.10 10.03
CA ILE A 107 11.11 -7.56 10.16
C ILE A 107 12.00 -8.65 10.76
N LYS A 108 13.07 -8.97 10.04
CA LYS A 108 14.08 -9.92 10.53
C LYS A 108 14.93 -9.26 11.59
N ARG A 109 15.26 -10.05 12.59
CA ARG A 109 16.12 -9.64 13.69
C ARG A 109 17.42 -10.39 13.68
#